data_259e94d572e43581476df2f39741c87e
#
_entry.id   259e94d572e43581476df2f39741c87e
#
_cell.length_a   1.000
_cell.length_b   1.000
_cell.length_c   1.000
_cell.angle_alpha   90.00
_cell.angle_beta   90.00
_cell.angle_gamma   90.00
#
_symmetry.space_group_name_H-M   'P 1'
#
loop_
_entity.id
_entity.type
_entity.pdbx_description
1 polymer ?
#
loop_
_entity_poly.entity_id
_entity_poly.type
_entity_poly.pdbx_seq_one_letter_code
_entity_poly.pdbx_strand_id
1 'polypeptide(L)'
;MTKARVAAGTIVGPHHRKNNEENQDALFYQQEDDFTVIAAADGAGSLKNSKFGAELVSYISVEETLNSLLNEESTIEQALRNGVERAKDDLMAQNNWETMGCTLSLAVHSPDGWGVALVGDAFAVVSKSVTEHELIHREPDSEYANITKLITSKNYDPLYVFGDEKICAVSVASDGLTNLSVNISEHTASPNFWTPLIRRASENEMNVEAFLEYLNKNEKLYDDTTLVIASSIIQE
;
A
#
# COMPACT_ATOMS: atom_id res chain seq x y z
N MET A 1 -6.61 24.64 0.74
CA MET A 1 -7.36 23.37 0.50
C MET A 1 -7.16 22.45 1.69
N THR A 2 -8.07 21.54 1.97
CA THR A 2 -7.96 20.66 3.15
C THR A 2 -7.16 19.42 2.78
N LYS A 3 -6.04 19.19 3.49
CA LYS A 3 -5.23 17.97 3.33
C LYS A 3 -6.10 16.73 3.49
N ALA A 4 -5.80 15.65 2.77
CA ALA A 4 -6.46 14.38 2.98
C ALA A 4 -6.24 13.89 4.43
N ARG A 5 -7.16 13.09 4.94
CA ARG A 5 -6.98 12.36 6.21
C ARG A 5 -6.27 11.07 5.95
N VAL A 6 -5.34 10.71 6.84
CA VAL A 6 -4.67 9.41 6.77
C VAL A 6 -5.10 8.56 7.95
N ALA A 7 -5.57 7.35 7.65
CA ALA A 7 -5.81 6.30 8.62
C ALA A 7 -4.89 5.11 8.28
N ALA A 8 -4.03 4.70 9.23
CA ALA A 8 -2.98 3.72 8.97
C ALA A 8 -2.85 2.75 10.15
N GLY A 9 -2.47 1.52 9.86
CA GLY A 9 -2.17 0.51 10.86
C GLY A 9 -1.53 -0.73 10.24
N THR A 10 -0.72 -1.39 11.05
CA THR A 10 -0.08 -2.67 10.74
C THR A 10 -0.10 -3.55 11.98
N ILE A 11 -0.33 -4.84 11.81
CA ILE A 11 -0.32 -5.80 12.91
C ILE A 11 0.41 -7.07 12.55
N VAL A 12 0.97 -7.72 13.55
CA VAL A 12 1.57 -9.06 13.43
C VAL A 12 0.48 -10.09 13.20
N GLY A 13 0.65 -10.93 12.20
CA GLY A 13 -0.25 -12.02 11.87
C GLY A 13 -0.27 -13.17 12.89
N PRO A 14 -1.30 -14.05 12.82
CA PRO A 14 -1.44 -15.16 13.77
C PRO A 14 -0.26 -16.12 13.77
N HIS A 15 0.33 -16.36 12.61
CA HIS A 15 1.46 -17.28 12.46
C HIS A 15 2.71 -16.73 13.15
N HIS A 16 3.08 -15.49 12.88
CA HIS A 16 4.23 -14.83 13.48
C HIS A 16 4.04 -14.65 14.98
N ARG A 17 2.83 -14.26 15.45
CA ARG A 17 2.52 -14.19 16.89
C ARG A 17 2.73 -15.52 17.61
N LYS A 18 2.28 -16.63 17.02
CA LYS A 18 2.41 -17.97 17.61
C LYS A 18 3.87 -18.39 17.74
N ASN A 19 4.70 -17.98 16.80
CA ASN A 19 6.13 -18.32 16.76
C ASN A 19 7.00 -17.29 17.51
N ASN A 20 6.41 -16.22 18.04
CA ASN A 20 7.09 -15.07 18.64
C ASN A 20 8.04 -14.38 17.65
N GLU A 21 7.60 -14.30 16.39
CA GLU A 21 8.27 -13.60 15.29
C GLU A 21 7.75 -12.17 15.18
N GLU A 22 8.55 -11.29 14.60
CA GLU A 22 8.19 -9.89 14.41
C GLU A 22 7.30 -9.71 13.17
N ASN A 23 6.56 -8.60 13.13
CA ASN A 23 5.87 -8.15 11.93
C ASN A 23 6.88 -7.89 10.81
N GLN A 24 6.67 -8.47 9.63
CA GLN A 24 7.52 -8.27 8.46
C GLN A 24 6.93 -7.24 7.49
N ASP A 25 5.68 -6.83 7.70
CA ASP A 25 5.09 -5.69 7.01
C ASP A 25 5.60 -4.37 7.56
N ALA A 26 5.59 -3.36 6.70
CA ALA A 26 5.85 -1.97 7.07
C ALA A 26 4.91 -1.01 6.35
N LEU A 27 4.71 0.15 6.93
CA LEU A 27 4.01 1.27 6.30
C LEU A 27 4.76 2.57 6.55
N PHE A 28 4.61 3.49 5.61
CA PHE A 28 5.01 4.87 5.82
C PHE A 28 4.05 5.81 5.07
N TYR A 29 3.91 7.04 5.54
CA TYR A 29 3.16 8.08 4.84
C TYR A 29 3.67 9.46 5.20
N GLN A 30 3.51 10.39 4.30
CA GLN A 30 3.86 11.79 4.51
C GLN A 30 2.90 12.71 3.77
N GLN A 31 2.72 13.91 4.32
CA GLN A 31 1.83 14.91 3.77
C GLN A 31 2.53 16.27 3.72
N GLU A 32 2.62 16.86 2.55
CA GLU A 32 3.10 18.20 2.37
C GLU A 32 2.31 18.91 1.26
N ASP A 33 2.02 20.20 1.45
CA ASP A 33 1.12 20.97 0.59
C ASP A 33 -0.21 20.25 0.34
N ASP A 34 -0.59 20.04 -0.90
CA ASP A 34 -1.81 19.36 -1.30
C ASP A 34 -1.59 17.85 -1.58
N PHE A 35 -0.36 17.34 -1.38
CA PHE A 35 -0.03 15.95 -1.62
C PHE A 35 -0.06 15.11 -0.34
N THR A 36 -0.60 13.92 -0.48
CA THR A 36 -0.52 12.85 0.51
C THR A 36 0.05 11.62 -0.18
N VAL A 37 1.19 11.15 0.30
CA VAL A 37 1.85 9.95 -0.22
C VAL A 37 1.82 8.88 0.86
N ILE A 38 1.37 7.67 0.50
CA ILE A 38 1.19 6.54 1.40
C ILE A 38 1.83 5.29 0.82
N ALA A 39 2.42 4.44 1.66
CA ALA A 39 2.98 3.17 1.25
C ALA A 39 2.69 2.05 2.25
N ALA A 40 2.55 0.84 1.73
CA ALA A 40 2.61 -0.42 2.47
C ALA A 40 3.58 -1.36 1.75
N ALA A 41 4.38 -2.09 2.50
CA ALA A 41 5.33 -3.07 1.99
C ALA A 41 5.24 -4.34 2.83
N ASP A 42 5.28 -5.50 2.18
CA ASP A 42 5.25 -6.81 2.80
C ASP A 42 6.60 -7.50 2.58
N GLY A 43 7.25 -7.85 3.66
CA GLY A 43 8.54 -8.52 3.68
C GLY A 43 8.40 -10.01 3.43
N ALA A 44 9.08 -10.54 2.39
CA ALA A 44 8.99 -11.96 2.05
C ALA A 44 9.40 -12.86 3.23
N GLY A 45 8.46 -13.64 3.77
CA GLY A 45 8.61 -14.45 4.98
C GLY A 45 9.75 -15.48 4.95
N SER A 46 10.23 -15.86 3.78
CA SER A 46 11.38 -16.75 3.60
C SER A 46 12.75 -16.06 3.75
N LEU A 47 12.77 -14.72 3.82
CA LEU A 47 13.99 -13.91 3.82
C LEU A 47 14.26 -13.32 5.22
N LYS A 48 15.49 -13.48 5.69
CA LYS A 48 15.87 -13.15 7.07
C LYS A 48 15.73 -11.66 7.44
N ASN A 49 15.96 -10.77 6.48
CA ASN A 49 15.98 -9.32 6.71
C ASN A 49 14.84 -8.62 5.95
N SER A 50 13.78 -9.33 5.58
CA SER A 50 12.66 -8.81 4.80
C SER A 50 11.93 -7.66 5.50
N LYS A 51 11.77 -7.71 6.82
CA LYS A 51 11.26 -6.61 7.64
C LYS A 51 12.04 -5.31 7.38
N PHE A 52 13.38 -5.37 7.48
CA PHE A 52 14.21 -4.19 7.24
C PHE A 52 14.05 -3.68 5.80
N GLY A 53 13.92 -4.61 4.83
CA GLY A 53 13.63 -4.27 3.45
C GLY A 53 12.29 -3.54 3.30
N ALA A 54 11.24 -4.04 3.91
CA ALA A 54 9.92 -3.42 3.90
C ALA A 54 9.92 -2.02 4.55
N GLU A 55 10.57 -1.86 5.70
CA GLU A 55 10.74 -0.57 6.39
C GLU A 55 11.50 0.44 5.51
N LEU A 56 12.62 0.04 4.92
CA LEU A 56 13.43 0.90 4.06
C LEU A 56 12.66 1.32 2.80
N VAL A 57 12.04 0.35 2.12
CA VAL A 57 11.34 0.58 0.86
C VAL A 57 10.12 1.47 1.05
N SER A 58 9.30 1.23 2.07
CA SER A 58 8.13 2.07 2.36
C SER A 58 8.54 3.52 2.69
N TYR A 59 9.60 3.71 3.47
CA TYR A 59 10.12 5.03 3.83
C TYR A 59 10.68 5.78 2.62
N ILE A 60 11.65 5.20 1.92
CA ILE A 60 12.35 5.86 0.81
C ILE A 60 11.39 6.16 -0.36
N SER A 61 10.48 5.22 -0.68
CA SER A 61 9.54 5.44 -1.77
C SER A 61 8.61 6.62 -1.52
N VAL A 62 8.14 6.81 -0.29
CA VAL A 62 7.29 7.95 0.08
C VAL A 62 8.08 9.26 0.06
N GLU A 63 9.27 9.29 0.69
CA GLU A 63 10.10 10.51 0.71
C GLU A 63 10.46 10.98 -0.70
N GLU A 64 10.97 10.09 -1.54
CA GLU A 64 11.39 10.47 -2.90
C GLU A 64 10.20 10.87 -3.77
N THR A 65 9.07 10.15 -3.65
CA THR A 65 7.84 10.52 -4.37
C THR A 65 7.38 11.92 -3.98
N LEU A 66 7.33 12.22 -2.68
CA LEU A 66 6.92 13.54 -2.20
C LEU A 66 7.89 14.64 -2.62
N ASN A 67 9.20 14.42 -2.48
CA ASN A 67 10.22 15.35 -2.94
C ASN A 67 10.12 15.65 -4.44
N SER A 68 9.81 14.62 -5.24
CA SER A 68 9.58 14.78 -6.68
C SER A 68 8.33 15.60 -6.97
N LEU A 69 7.22 15.38 -6.23
CA LEU A 69 5.96 16.12 -6.39
C LEU A 69 6.08 17.59 -6.01
N LEU A 70 6.93 17.93 -5.06
CA LEU A 70 7.19 19.32 -4.66
C LEU A 70 8.04 20.08 -5.69
N ASN A 71 8.61 19.38 -6.66
CA ASN A 71 9.23 19.98 -7.83
C ASN A 71 8.15 20.23 -8.89
N GLU A 72 7.87 21.51 -9.18
CA GLU A 72 6.80 21.97 -10.08
C GLU A 72 6.85 21.38 -11.51
N GLU A 73 7.99 20.79 -11.92
CA GLU A 73 8.15 20.14 -13.22
C GLU A 73 7.73 18.65 -13.25
N SER A 74 7.45 18.04 -12.09
CA SER A 74 7.18 16.60 -12.00
C SER A 74 5.69 16.28 -12.03
N THR A 75 5.31 15.30 -12.86
CA THR A 75 3.97 14.69 -12.82
C THR A 75 3.87 13.63 -11.71
N ILE A 76 2.63 13.26 -11.30
CA ILE A 76 2.39 12.15 -10.35
C ILE A 76 3.03 10.86 -10.87
N GLU A 77 2.91 10.58 -12.18
CA GLU A 77 3.57 9.42 -12.80
C GLU A 77 5.07 9.43 -12.57
N GLN A 78 5.72 10.56 -12.87
CA GLN A 78 7.16 10.68 -12.77
C GLN A 78 7.63 10.57 -11.32
N ALA A 79 6.90 11.17 -10.39
CA ALA A 79 7.19 11.10 -8.97
C ALA A 79 7.09 9.67 -8.43
N LEU A 80 6.04 8.91 -8.79
CA LEU A 80 5.91 7.50 -8.40
C LEU A 80 7.04 6.63 -8.97
N ARG A 81 7.41 6.85 -10.23
CA ARG A 81 8.56 6.13 -10.85
C ARG A 81 9.86 6.43 -10.10
N ASN A 82 10.14 7.69 -9.81
CA ASN A 82 11.31 8.10 -9.05
C ASN A 82 11.33 7.46 -7.66
N GLY A 83 10.19 7.45 -6.96
CA GLY A 83 10.06 6.83 -5.63
C GLY A 83 10.35 5.33 -5.63
N VAL A 84 9.78 4.59 -6.59
CA VAL A 84 10.01 3.13 -6.71
C VAL A 84 11.46 2.82 -7.09
N GLU A 85 12.04 3.50 -8.09
CA GLU A 85 13.43 3.26 -8.50
C GLU A 85 14.41 3.66 -7.41
N ARG A 86 14.19 4.78 -6.73
CA ARG A 86 15.05 5.21 -5.63
C ARG A 86 15.02 4.21 -4.48
N ALA A 87 13.83 3.74 -4.07
CA ALA A 87 13.71 2.74 -3.01
C ALA A 87 14.43 1.44 -3.36
N LYS A 88 14.33 0.98 -4.61
CA LYS A 88 15.05 -0.18 -5.10
C LYS A 88 16.56 0.01 -5.07
N ASP A 89 17.07 1.13 -5.59
CA ASP A 89 18.49 1.42 -5.66
C ASP A 89 19.11 1.50 -4.25
N ASP A 90 18.44 2.19 -3.31
CA ASP A 90 18.88 2.29 -1.93
C ASP A 90 18.83 0.93 -1.21
N LEU A 91 17.83 0.09 -1.49
CA LEU A 91 17.76 -1.27 -0.96
C LEU A 91 18.91 -2.12 -1.51
N MET A 92 19.16 -2.09 -2.81
CA MET A 92 20.23 -2.87 -3.45
C MET A 92 21.64 -2.37 -3.09
N ALA A 93 21.78 -1.16 -2.57
CA ALA A 93 23.02 -0.64 -2.01
C ALA A 93 23.32 -1.17 -0.60
N GLN A 94 22.35 -1.81 0.07
CA GLN A 94 22.57 -2.38 1.40
C GLN A 94 23.41 -3.66 1.35
N ASN A 95 24.17 -3.90 2.42
CA ASN A 95 24.80 -5.19 2.62
C ASN A 95 23.74 -6.28 2.80
N ASN A 96 23.89 -7.41 2.11
CA ASN A 96 22.93 -8.55 2.15
C ASN A 96 21.53 -8.19 1.62
N TRP A 97 21.42 -7.28 0.67
CA TRP A 97 20.15 -6.86 0.05
C TRP A 97 19.32 -8.06 -0.49
N GLU A 98 19.97 -9.14 -0.91
CA GLU A 98 19.30 -10.35 -1.40
C GLU A 98 18.39 -11.00 -0.34
N THR A 99 18.60 -10.68 0.92
CA THR A 99 17.77 -11.17 2.04
C THR A 99 16.71 -10.16 2.50
N MET A 100 16.56 -9.04 1.79
CA MET A 100 15.68 -7.91 2.13
C MET A 100 14.49 -7.76 1.18
N GLY A 101 14.17 -8.80 0.40
CA GLY A 101 13.11 -8.73 -0.59
C GLY A 101 11.75 -8.47 0.03
N CYS A 102 11.01 -7.53 -0.56
CA CYS A 102 9.64 -7.18 -0.16
C CYS A 102 8.80 -6.78 -1.38
N THR A 103 7.49 -6.70 -1.18
CA THR A 103 6.55 -6.06 -2.09
C THR A 103 6.51 -4.55 -1.85
N LEU A 104 5.76 -3.82 -2.66
CA LEU A 104 5.45 -2.40 -2.43
C LEU A 104 4.09 -2.04 -3.03
N SER A 105 3.27 -1.38 -2.24
CA SER A 105 2.10 -0.65 -2.68
C SER A 105 2.28 0.82 -2.28
N LEU A 106 2.41 1.70 -3.26
CA LEU A 106 2.69 3.13 -3.10
C LEU A 106 1.59 3.93 -3.79
N ALA A 107 1.05 4.96 -3.14
CA ALA A 107 0.02 5.78 -3.75
C ALA A 107 0.16 7.27 -3.40
N VAL A 108 -0.30 8.09 -4.34
CA VAL A 108 -0.44 9.55 -4.22
C VAL A 108 -1.92 9.91 -4.25
N HIS A 109 -2.34 10.75 -3.32
CA HIS A 109 -3.64 11.43 -3.32
C HIS A 109 -3.41 12.93 -3.37
N SER A 110 -4.05 13.61 -4.32
CA SER A 110 -4.06 15.07 -4.42
C SER A 110 -5.42 15.59 -4.91
N PRO A 111 -5.71 16.90 -4.80
CA PRO A 111 -6.93 17.49 -5.35
C PRO A 111 -7.03 17.40 -6.87
N ASP A 112 -5.89 17.33 -7.56
CA ASP A 112 -5.79 17.43 -9.02
C ASP A 112 -5.51 16.07 -9.69
N GLY A 113 -5.48 14.99 -8.90
CA GLY A 113 -5.27 13.65 -9.43
C GLY A 113 -4.73 12.64 -8.39
N TRP A 114 -4.52 11.45 -8.83
CA TRP A 114 -4.04 10.35 -8.02
C TRP A 114 -3.13 9.43 -8.82
N GLY A 115 -2.37 8.62 -8.12
CA GLY A 115 -1.57 7.58 -8.76
C GLY A 115 -1.23 6.46 -7.80
N VAL A 116 -0.99 5.27 -8.37
CA VAL A 116 -0.63 4.04 -7.67
C VAL A 116 0.54 3.38 -8.37
N ALA A 117 1.50 2.87 -7.61
CA ALA A 117 2.55 1.98 -8.06
C ALA A 117 2.54 0.70 -7.23
N LEU A 118 2.56 -0.47 -7.88
CA LEU A 118 2.56 -1.78 -7.22
C LEU A 118 3.76 -2.61 -7.67
N VAL A 119 4.43 -3.24 -6.71
CA VAL A 119 5.46 -4.25 -6.92
C VAL A 119 5.07 -5.51 -6.16
N GLY A 120 5.07 -6.64 -6.85
CA GLY A 120 4.64 -7.92 -6.26
C GLY A 120 3.15 -8.16 -6.37
N ASP A 121 2.59 -8.80 -5.36
CA ASP A 121 1.18 -9.16 -5.20
C ASP A 121 0.41 -8.22 -4.25
N ALA A 122 1.04 -7.13 -3.84
CA ALA A 122 0.39 -6.02 -3.17
C ALA A 122 -0.74 -5.42 -4.04
N PHE A 123 -1.72 -4.80 -3.43
CA PHE A 123 -2.82 -4.17 -4.13
C PHE A 123 -3.18 -2.80 -3.57
N ALA A 124 -3.92 -2.05 -4.36
CA ALA A 124 -4.49 -0.77 -3.94
C ALA A 124 -5.97 -0.71 -4.31
N VAL A 125 -6.70 0.17 -3.66
CA VAL A 125 -8.10 0.47 -3.98
C VAL A 125 -8.29 1.97 -4.12
N VAL A 126 -8.80 2.37 -5.29
CA VAL A 126 -9.18 3.75 -5.57
C VAL A 126 -10.70 3.87 -5.37
N SER A 127 -11.11 4.77 -4.48
CA SER A 127 -12.52 5.01 -4.19
C SER A 127 -12.94 6.33 -4.82
N LYS A 128 -13.67 6.27 -5.94
CA LYS A 128 -14.20 7.45 -6.64
C LYS A 128 -15.26 8.16 -5.80
N SER A 129 -16.00 7.37 -5.03
CA SER A 129 -16.93 7.83 -4.00
C SER A 129 -16.89 6.89 -2.78
N VAL A 130 -17.69 7.17 -1.76
CA VAL A 130 -17.81 6.29 -0.56
C VAL A 130 -18.29 4.88 -0.92
N THR A 131 -18.97 4.71 -2.04
CA THR A 131 -19.61 3.45 -2.45
C THR A 131 -19.06 2.85 -3.74
N GLU A 132 -18.21 3.58 -4.45
CA GLU A 132 -17.63 3.13 -5.72
C GLU A 132 -16.12 2.91 -5.58
N HIS A 133 -15.70 1.66 -5.71
CA HIS A 133 -14.33 1.21 -5.44
C HIS A 133 -13.76 0.47 -6.64
N GLU A 134 -12.58 0.84 -7.07
CA GLU A 134 -11.81 0.21 -8.13
C GLU A 134 -10.60 -0.50 -7.53
N LEU A 135 -10.46 -1.80 -7.81
CA LEU A 135 -9.30 -2.57 -7.40
C LEU A 135 -8.17 -2.38 -8.39
N ILE A 136 -7.02 -1.97 -7.89
CA ILE A 136 -5.77 -1.94 -8.65
C ILE A 136 -4.89 -3.09 -8.14
N HIS A 137 -4.67 -4.06 -8.98
CA HIS A 137 -3.82 -5.21 -8.66
C HIS A 137 -3.16 -5.74 -9.92
N ARG A 138 -2.11 -6.52 -9.75
CA ARG A 138 -1.51 -7.25 -10.85
C ARG A 138 -2.23 -8.60 -11.02
N GLU A 139 -2.66 -8.91 -12.23
CA GLU A 139 -3.14 -10.25 -12.54
C GLU A 139 -1.97 -11.26 -12.45
N PRO A 140 -2.20 -12.45 -11.87
CA PRO A 140 -1.18 -13.48 -11.83
C PRO A 140 -0.78 -13.91 -13.25
N ASP A 141 0.51 -13.93 -13.54
CA ASP A 141 1.03 -14.53 -14.77
C ASP A 141 0.66 -16.02 -14.80
N SER A 142 -0.05 -16.47 -15.84
CA SER A 142 -0.56 -17.83 -15.95
C SER A 142 0.51 -18.95 -15.90
N GLU A 143 1.78 -18.63 -16.21
CA GLU A 143 2.90 -19.57 -16.19
C GLU A 143 3.60 -19.67 -14.82
N TYR A 144 3.49 -18.66 -13.94
CA TYR A 144 4.21 -18.57 -12.67
C TYR A 144 3.34 -18.00 -11.54
N ALA A 145 2.10 -18.41 -11.47
CA ALA A 145 1.08 -17.90 -10.54
C ALA A 145 1.46 -17.94 -9.03
N ASN A 146 2.56 -18.63 -8.68
CA ASN A 146 3.00 -18.79 -7.29
C ASN A 146 4.33 -18.09 -6.97
N ILE A 147 4.84 -17.22 -7.86
CA ILE A 147 6.11 -16.53 -7.62
C ILE A 147 5.85 -15.02 -7.56
N THR A 148 5.86 -14.47 -6.36
CA THR A 148 5.81 -13.02 -6.13
C THR A 148 7.08 -12.36 -6.63
N LYS A 149 6.96 -11.38 -7.53
CA LYS A 149 8.08 -10.57 -8.02
C LYS A 149 8.39 -9.47 -7.01
N LEU A 150 9.34 -9.73 -6.13
CA LEU A 150 9.78 -8.74 -5.13
C LEU A 150 10.56 -7.60 -5.78
N ILE A 151 10.70 -6.48 -5.07
CA ILE A 151 11.46 -5.31 -5.55
C ILE A 151 12.93 -5.66 -5.87
N THR A 152 13.49 -6.68 -5.21
CA THR A 152 14.83 -7.23 -5.44
C THR A 152 14.92 -8.22 -6.60
N SER A 153 13.81 -8.58 -7.23
CA SER A 153 13.78 -9.54 -8.33
C SER A 153 14.45 -8.96 -9.59
N LYS A 154 15.21 -9.79 -10.32
CA LYS A 154 15.84 -9.37 -11.59
C LYS A 154 14.84 -8.88 -12.64
N ASN A 155 13.66 -9.49 -12.63
CA ASN A 155 12.56 -9.19 -13.55
C ASN A 155 11.41 -8.52 -12.79
N TYR A 156 11.71 -7.63 -11.82
CA TYR A 156 10.67 -6.85 -11.20
C TYR A 156 10.04 -5.95 -12.28
N ASP A 157 8.76 -5.80 -12.19
CA ASP A 157 7.98 -5.12 -13.21
C ASP A 157 6.85 -4.35 -12.49
N PRO A 158 7.09 -3.10 -12.10
CA PRO A 158 6.09 -2.31 -11.39
C PRO A 158 4.87 -2.01 -12.25
N LEU A 159 3.68 -2.16 -11.69
CA LEU A 159 2.44 -1.66 -12.29
C LEU A 159 2.24 -0.21 -11.87
N TYR A 160 1.95 0.68 -12.82
CA TYR A 160 1.61 2.07 -12.56
C TYR A 160 0.23 2.38 -13.12
N VAL A 161 -0.62 3.03 -12.32
CA VAL A 161 -1.97 3.47 -12.72
C VAL A 161 -2.18 4.90 -12.21
N PHE A 162 -2.77 5.76 -13.03
CA PHE A 162 -2.97 7.18 -12.71
C PHE A 162 -4.35 7.64 -13.16
N GLY A 163 -4.86 8.70 -12.52
CA GLY A 163 -6.04 9.42 -12.91
C GLY A 163 -5.92 10.92 -12.59
N ASP A 164 -6.56 11.73 -13.38
CA ASP A 164 -6.68 13.19 -13.22
C ASP A 164 -8.03 13.63 -12.63
N GLU A 165 -8.91 12.66 -12.35
CA GLU A 165 -10.17 12.92 -11.66
C GLU A 165 -10.00 12.97 -10.14
N LYS A 166 -10.90 13.72 -9.50
CA LYS A 166 -10.99 13.73 -8.03
C LYS A 166 -11.52 12.41 -7.51
N ILE A 167 -10.86 11.90 -6.48
CA ILE A 167 -11.27 10.69 -5.79
C ILE A 167 -11.63 10.97 -4.32
N CYS A 168 -12.44 10.10 -3.75
CA CYS A 168 -12.79 10.12 -2.33
C CYS A 168 -11.61 9.61 -1.48
N ALA A 169 -10.96 8.53 -1.92
CA ALA A 169 -9.82 7.96 -1.20
C ALA A 169 -8.95 7.09 -2.11
N VAL A 170 -7.69 6.92 -1.73
CA VAL A 170 -6.84 5.83 -2.18
C VAL A 170 -6.35 5.04 -0.97
N SER A 171 -6.35 3.73 -1.10
CA SER A 171 -5.91 2.80 -0.05
C SER A 171 -4.84 1.87 -0.60
N VAL A 172 -3.82 1.58 0.21
CA VAL A 172 -2.79 0.58 -0.07
C VAL A 172 -2.79 -0.47 1.04
N ALA A 173 -2.58 -1.72 0.68
CA ALA A 173 -2.60 -2.83 1.63
C ALA A 173 -1.60 -3.93 1.24
N SER A 174 -1.17 -4.71 2.23
CA SER A 174 -0.51 -6.00 2.02
C SER A 174 -1.53 -7.09 1.69
N ASP A 175 -1.06 -8.23 1.20
CA ASP A 175 -1.91 -9.35 0.77
C ASP A 175 -2.70 -10.00 1.92
N GLY A 176 -2.32 -9.81 3.19
CA GLY A 176 -3.05 -10.27 4.37
C GLY A 176 -4.52 -9.85 4.41
N LEU A 177 -4.92 -8.80 3.66
CA LEU A 177 -6.32 -8.38 3.52
C LEU A 177 -7.04 -8.94 2.30
N THR A 178 -6.35 -9.59 1.36
CA THR A 178 -6.92 -9.98 0.06
C THR A 178 -8.22 -10.78 0.21
N ASN A 179 -8.24 -11.80 1.07
CA ASN A 179 -9.40 -12.68 1.25
C ASN A 179 -10.66 -11.97 1.77
N LEU A 180 -10.53 -10.82 2.41
CA LEU A 180 -11.64 -10.06 2.99
C LEU A 180 -12.09 -8.90 2.11
N SER A 181 -11.13 -8.28 1.44
CA SER A 181 -11.29 -6.99 0.79
C SER A 181 -11.43 -7.09 -0.73
N VAL A 182 -11.08 -8.25 -1.31
CA VAL A 182 -11.12 -8.51 -2.75
C VAL A 182 -12.09 -9.64 -3.06
N ASN A 183 -12.96 -9.43 -4.04
CA ASN A 183 -13.72 -10.50 -4.66
C ASN A 183 -12.84 -11.16 -5.71
N ILE A 184 -12.19 -12.26 -5.35
CA ILE A 184 -11.18 -12.93 -6.18
C ILE A 184 -11.78 -13.42 -7.50
N SER A 185 -13.04 -13.91 -7.50
CA SER A 185 -13.68 -14.44 -8.71
C SER A 185 -14.07 -13.37 -9.73
N GLU A 186 -14.29 -12.16 -9.28
CA GLU A 186 -14.70 -11.04 -10.13
C GLU A 186 -13.59 -10.01 -10.35
N HIS A 187 -12.45 -10.19 -9.68
CA HIS A 187 -11.33 -9.24 -9.69
C HIS A 187 -11.76 -7.81 -9.32
N THR A 188 -12.60 -7.68 -8.29
CA THR A 188 -13.16 -6.40 -7.85
C THR A 188 -12.91 -6.16 -6.35
N ALA A 189 -12.87 -4.90 -5.95
CA ALA A 189 -12.88 -4.52 -4.54
C ALA A 189 -14.24 -4.88 -3.91
N SER A 190 -14.24 -5.51 -2.73
CA SER A 190 -15.46 -5.89 -2.01
C SER A 190 -16.16 -4.66 -1.43
N PRO A 191 -17.36 -4.24 -1.91
CA PRO A 191 -18.03 -3.06 -1.38
C PRO A 191 -18.43 -3.20 0.10
N ASN A 192 -18.73 -4.43 0.55
CA ASN A 192 -19.06 -4.71 1.94
C ASN A 192 -17.88 -4.45 2.89
N PHE A 193 -16.66 -4.57 2.40
CA PHE A 193 -15.45 -4.25 3.16
C PHE A 193 -15.11 -2.76 3.04
N TRP A 194 -15.02 -2.22 1.82
CA TRP A 194 -14.47 -0.90 1.59
C TRP A 194 -15.42 0.25 1.92
N THR A 195 -16.71 0.14 1.61
CA THR A 195 -17.68 1.22 1.87
C THR A 195 -17.72 1.70 3.32
N PRO A 196 -17.84 0.82 4.34
CA PRO A 196 -17.82 1.27 5.73
C PRO A 196 -16.47 1.83 6.18
N LEU A 197 -15.35 1.31 5.64
CA LEU A 197 -14.01 1.80 5.97
C LEU A 197 -13.77 3.21 5.42
N ILE A 198 -14.06 3.41 4.13
CA ILE A 198 -13.86 4.71 3.47
C ILE A 198 -14.71 5.78 4.11
N ARG A 199 -15.96 5.47 4.44
CA ARG A 199 -16.83 6.41 5.18
C ARG A 199 -16.19 6.85 6.49
N ARG A 200 -15.82 5.91 7.35
CA ARG A 200 -15.22 6.21 8.64
C ARG A 200 -13.86 6.93 8.54
N ALA A 201 -13.05 6.59 7.53
CA ALA A 201 -11.79 7.29 7.27
C ALA A 201 -12.05 8.76 6.90
N SER A 202 -13.03 9.01 6.04
CA SER A 202 -13.41 10.37 5.62
C SER A 202 -14.02 11.21 6.75
N GLU A 203 -14.68 10.56 7.72
CA GLU A 203 -15.24 11.19 8.93
C GLU A 203 -14.21 11.34 10.07
N ASN A 204 -12.99 10.84 9.92
CA ASN A 204 -11.94 10.78 10.94
C ASN A 204 -12.29 9.88 12.14
N GLU A 205 -13.05 8.85 11.91
CA GLU A 205 -13.49 7.88 12.92
C GLU A 205 -12.78 6.52 12.79
N MET A 206 -11.82 6.41 11.86
CA MET A 206 -11.15 5.15 11.58
C MET A 206 -9.86 5.01 12.41
N ASN A 207 -9.81 3.98 13.26
CA ASN A 207 -8.60 3.46 13.84
C ASN A 207 -8.28 2.13 13.16
N VAL A 208 -7.35 2.15 12.20
CA VAL A 208 -7.01 0.98 11.39
C VAL A 208 -6.39 -0.12 12.24
N GLU A 209 -5.47 0.20 13.14
CA GLU A 209 -4.82 -0.81 13.99
C GLU A 209 -5.85 -1.55 14.86
N ALA A 210 -6.76 -0.82 15.53
CA ALA A 210 -7.82 -1.44 16.32
C ALA A 210 -8.78 -2.29 15.46
N PHE A 211 -9.03 -1.89 14.21
CA PHE A 211 -9.83 -2.65 13.27
C PHE A 211 -9.14 -3.96 12.85
N LEU A 212 -7.85 -3.90 12.50
CA LEU A 212 -7.06 -5.08 12.14
C LEU A 212 -6.95 -6.04 13.33
N GLU A 213 -6.72 -5.53 14.54
CA GLU A 213 -6.73 -6.35 15.76
C GLU A 213 -8.10 -7.03 16.01
N TYR A 214 -9.21 -6.33 15.72
CA TYR A 214 -10.54 -6.94 15.78
C TYR A 214 -10.68 -8.08 14.77
N LEU A 215 -10.23 -7.90 13.52
CA LEU A 215 -10.24 -8.96 12.51
C LEU A 215 -9.40 -10.15 12.93
N ASN A 216 -8.20 -9.89 13.47
CA ASN A 216 -7.29 -10.94 13.94
C ASN A 216 -7.90 -11.76 15.09
N LYS A 217 -8.49 -11.11 16.09
CA LYS A 217 -9.19 -11.77 17.21
C LYS A 217 -10.38 -12.63 16.76
N ASN A 218 -10.98 -12.31 15.63
CA ASN A 218 -12.07 -13.07 15.03
C ASN A 218 -11.60 -14.08 13.97
N GLU A 219 -10.30 -14.41 13.95
CA GLU A 219 -9.70 -15.42 13.06
C GLU A 219 -9.96 -15.13 11.57
N LYS A 220 -9.97 -13.84 11.19
CA LYS A 220 -10.18 -13.40 9.81
C LYS A 220 -8.90 -13.15 9.04
N LEU A 221 -7.78 -13.00 9.74
CA LEU A 221 -6.47 -12.76 9.16
C LEU A 221 -5.60 -14.01 9.28
N TYR A 222 -4.68 -14.18 8.36
CA TYR A 222 -3.80 -15.36 8.29
C TYR A 222 -2.32 -14.97 8.33
N ASP A 223 -2.00 -13.74 7.93
CA ASP A 223 -0.63 -13.22 7.84
C ASP A 223 -0.52 -11.84 8.49
N ASP A 224 0.69 -11.29 8.52
CA ASP A 224 0.92 -9.90 8.82
C ASP A 224 0.01 -9.04 7.93
N THR A 225 -0.47 -7.95 8.47
CA THR A 225 -1.50 -7.21 7.76
C THR A 225 -1.33 -5.72 7.94
N THR A 226 -1.23 -5.03 6.82
CA THR A 226 -1.03 -3.59 6.73
C THR A 226 -2.10 -2.94 5.87
N LEU A 227 -2.61 -1.80 6.33
CA LEU A 227 -3.57 -0.98 5.60
C LEU A 227 -3.29 0.51 5.85
N VAL A 228 -3.21 1.28 4.77
CA VAL A 228 -3.11 2.75 4.81
C VAL A 228 -4.17 3.34 3.89
N ILE A 229 -4.94 4.30 4.37
CA ILE A 229 -6.01 4.98 3.65
C ILE A 229 -5.73 6.48 3.67
N ALA A 230 -5.61 7.10 2.50
CA ALA A 230 -5.65 8.55 2.34
C ALA A 230 -7.02 8.95 1.78
N SER A 231 -7.80 9.75 2.52
CA SER A 231 -9.17 10.10 2.15
C SER A 231 -9.41 11.60 2.14
N SER A 232 -10.15 12.09 1.16
CA SER A 232 -10.69 13.45 1.15
C SER A 232 -11.70 13.63 2.28
N ILE A 233 -11.78 14.84 2.82
CA ILE A 233 -12.79 15.19 3.83
C ILE A 233 -14.14 15.35 3.12
N ILE A 234 -15.12 14.54 3.49
CA ILE A 234 -16.49 14.74 3.05
C ILE A 234 -17.03 15.94 3.82
N GLN A 235 -17.30 17.03 3.10
CA GLN A 235 -18.10 18.13 3.65
C GLN A 235 -19.58 17.74 3.47
N GLU A 236 -20.30 17.60 4.58
CA GLU A 236 -21.76 17.46 4.57
C GLU A 236 -22.46 18.68 3.95
#